data_cd8949c610f1767735b1212d8a1172e0
#
_entry.id   cd8949c610f1767735b1212d8a1172e0
#
_cell.length_a   1.000
_cell.length_b   1.000
_cell.length_c   1.000
_cell.angle_alpha   90.00
_cell.angle_beta   90.00
_cell.angle_gamma   90.00
#
_symmetry.space_group_name_H-M   'P 1'
#
loop_
_entity.id
_entity.type
_entity.pdbx_description
1 polymer ?
#
loop_
_entity_poly.entity_id
_entity_poly.type
_entity_poly.pdbx_seq_one_letter_code
_entity_poly.pdbx_strand_id
1 'polypeptide(L)'
;MKDFLTTTQTRPPQIPLPYYLVMLMVLALLAYLSWSWHAKKSWRLTFLGVQAVQLISLYIWYIWQGFPLDDSLPLYHCRLAMLALLLLKDSKVKTYFALMGLVGGSCAIIHPIFDPYNFPHISSISFIIGHYALLVNSLNYLLRTYKTHPISKNMIVTLTLLLNLGLVVVNHFVNGNYGLLRHTPFIPEAWLPIKYLAVSGVLIFLMIIMKNGLEYFDEKY
;
A
#
# COMPACT_ATOMS: atom_id res chain seq x y z
N MET A 1 -15.62 -17.23 15.77
CA MET A 1 -16.19 -16.10 14.98
C MET A 1 -16.25 -14.79 15.77
N LYS A 2 -16.42 -14.80 17.11
CA LYS A 2 -16.49 -13.56 17.92
C LYS A 2 -15.22 -12.70 17.79
N ASP A 3 -14.04 -13.30 17.71
CA ASP A 3 -12.76 -12.57 17.65
C ASP A 3 -12.44 -12.04 16.25
N PHE A 4 -13.00 -12.63 15.19
CA PHE A 4 -12.73 -12.23 13.79
C PHE A 4 -13.20 -10.82 13.43
N LEU A 5 -14.30 -10.38 14.03
CA LEU A 5 -14.90 -9.05 13.82
C LEU A 5 -14.92 -8.20 15.11
N THR A 6 -14.12 -8.55 16.10
CA THR A 6 -14.10 -7.82 17.37
C THR A 6 -13.67 -6.37 17.17
N THR A 7 -14.19 -5.48 18.01
CA THR A 7 -13.72 -4.09 18.11
C THR A 7 -12.82 -3.87 19.34
N THR A 8 -12.61 -4.93 20.13
CA THR A 8 -11.77 -4.88 21.33
C THR A 8 -10.33 -5.05 20.93
N GLN A 9 -9.55 -4.00 21.08
CA GLN A 9 -8.12 -4.01 20.81
C GLN A 9 -7.35 -4.88 21.81
N THR A 10 -6.30 -5.52 21.32
CA THR A 10 -5.36 -6.35 22.05
C THR A 10 -3.93 -5.90 21.76
N ARG A 11 -2.98 -6.81 21.72
CA ARG A 11 -1.65 -6.55 21.18
C ARG A 11 -1.61 -6.96 19.70
N PRO A 12 -0.81 -6.26 18.86
CA PRO A 12 -0.58 -6.71 17.49
C PRO A 12 -0.07 -8.15 17.46
N PRO A 13 -0.57 -9.00 16.53
CA PRO A 13 -0.14 -10.37 16.44
C PRO A 13 1.34 -10.47 16.05
N GLN A 14 2.08 -11.34 16.74
CA GLN A 14 3.43 -11.67 16.35
C GLN A 14 3.39 -12.79 15.31
N ILE A 15 4.18 -12.64 14.24
CA ILE A 15 4.27 -13.64 13.18
C ILE A 15 5.43 -14.58 13.48
N PRO A 16 5.20 -15.88 13.69
CA PRO A 16 6.28 -16.86 13.81
C PRO A 16 7.11 -16.93 12.52
N LEU A 17 8.42 -17.11 12.65
CA LEU A 17 9.36 -17.10 11.53
C LEU A 17 8.95 -17.98 10.33
N PRO A 18 8.43 -19.21 10.51
CA PRO A 18 7.99 -20.02 9.37
C PRO A 18 6.90 -19.34 8.53
N TYR A 19 5.91 -18.73 9.18
CA TYR A 19 4.83 -18.02 8.48
C TYR A 19 5.33 -16.76 7.79
N TYR A 20 6.26 -16.05 8.41
CA TYR A 20 6.91 -14.90 7.80
C TYR A 20 7.68 -15.29 6.52
N LEU A 21 8.45 -16.39 6.56
CA LEU A 21 9.15 -16.90 5.38
C LEU A 21 8.18 -17.30 4.27
N VAL A 22 7.03 -17.93 4.61
CA VAL A 22 5.98 -18.22 3.63
C VAL A 22 5.43 -16.93 3.03
N MET A 23 5.20 -15.88 3.82
CA MET A 23 4.75 -14.58 3.31
C MET A 23 5.75 -13.98 2.30
N LEU A 24 7.04 -14.07 2.56
CA LEU A 24 8.07 -13.59 1.62
C LEU A 24 8.16 -14.45 0.35
N MET A 25 8.01 -15.77 0.47
CA MET A 25 7.96 -16.67 -0.69
C MET A 25 6.74 -16.37 -1.58
N VAL A 26 5.57 -16.15 -0.98
CA VAL A 26 4.36 -15.77 -1.72
C VAL A 26 4.53 -14.41 -2.39
N LEU A 27 5.16 -13.42 -1.72
CA LEU A 27 5.47 -12.12 -2.31
C LEU A 27 6.33 -12.28 -3.58
N ALA A 28 7.42 -13.03 -3.49
CA ALA A 28 8.33 -13.28 -4.62
C ALA A 28 7.62 -14.04 -5.76
N LEU A 29 6.82 -15.06 -5.42
CA LEU A 29 6.04 -15.82 -6.40
C LEU A 29 5.02 -14.93 -7.12
N LEU A 30 4.27 -14.12 -6.40
CA LEU A 30 3.28 -13.22 -7.00
C LEU A 30 3.93 -12.13 -7.87
N ALA A 31 5.09 -11.62 -7.48
CA ALA A 31 5.87 -10.70 -8.31
C ALA A 31 6.32 -11.38 -9.60
N TYR A 32 6.86 -12.60 -9.54
CA TYR A 32 7.26 -13.38 -10.71
C TYR A 32 6.08 -13.72 -11.62
N LEU A 33 4.96 -14.18 -11.07
CA LEU A 33 3.77 -14.48 -11.85
C LEU A 33 3.18 -13.23 -12.49
N SER A 34 3.20 -12.10 -11.81
CA SER A 34 2.75 -10.81 -12.35
C SER A 34 3.65 -10.34 -13.49
N TRP A 35 4.96 -10.50 -13.36
CA TRP A 35 5.89 -10.25 -14.46
C TRP A 35 5.56 -11.09 -15.67
N SER A 36 5.35 -12.41 -15.49
CA SER A 36 5.10 -13.36 -16.58
C SER A 36 3.69 -13.26 -17.19
N TRP A 37 2.69 -12.85 -16.40
CA TRP A 37 1.27 -12.90 -16.75
C TRP A 37 0.57 -11.54 -16.80
N HIS A 38 1.31 -10.43 -16.72
CA HIS A 38 0.72 -9.08 -16.76
C HIS A 38 -0.19 -8.82 -17.96
N ALA A 39 0.07 -9.49 -19.12
CA ALA A 39 -0.77 -9.40 -20.31
C ALA A 39 -2.09 -10.19 -20.19
N LYS A 40 -2.17 -11.24 -19.35
CA LYS A 40 -3.37 -12.08 -19.21
C LYS A 40 -4.50 -11.29 -18.55
N LYS A 41 -5.62 -11.10 -19.28
CA LYS A 41 -6.80 -10.37 -18.79
C LYS A 41 -7.41 -11.01 -17.54
N SER A 42 -7.49 -12.36 -17.50
CA SER A 42 -8.02 -13.09 -16.35
C SER A 42 -7.22 -12.81 -15.08
N TRP A 43 -5.88 -12.88 -15.15
CA TRP A 43 -4.99 -12.57 -14.03
C TRP A 43 -5.25 -11.19 -13.45
N ARG A 44 -5.30 -10.18 -14.31
CA ARG A 44 -5.56 -8.79 -13.90
C ARG A 44 -6.93 -8.61 -13.26
N LEU A 45 -7.98 -9.15 -13.90
CA LEU A 45 -9.35 -9.01 -13.37
C LEU A 45 -9.53 -9.75 -12.05
N THR A 46 -8.89 -10.91 -11.87
CA THR A 46 -8.91 -11.64 -10.60
C THR A 46 -8.35 -10.78 -9.48
N PHE A 47 -7.16 -10.19 -9.65
CA PHE A 47 -6.55 -9.39 -8.59
C PHE A 47 -7.22 -8.03 -8.36
N LEU A 48 -7.79 -7.41 -9.39
CA LEU A 48 -8.67 -6.25 -9.20
C LEU A 48 -9.92 -6.63 -8.39
N GLY A 49 -10.53 -7.78 -8.69
CA GLY A 49 -11.66 -8.32 -7.92
C GLY A 49 -11.30 -8.61 -6.47
N VAL A 50 -10.16 -9.29 -6.23
CA VAL A 50 -9.64 -9.55 -4.87
C VAL A 50 -9.42 -8.24 -4.11
N GLN A 51 -8.83 -7.23 -4.75
CA GLN A 51 -8.61 -5.91 -4.14
C GLN A 51 -9.94 -5.22 -3.78
N ALA A 52 -10.92 -5.25 -4.68
CA ALA A 52 -12.22 -4.65 -4.43
C ALA A 52 -12.96 -5.35 -3.29
N VAL A 53 -13.03 -6.68 -3.29
CA VAL A 53 -13.68 -7.47 -2.24
C VAL A 53 -13.00 -7.24 -0.88
N GLN A 54 -11.67 -7.23 -0.85
CA GLN A 54 -10.90 -6.96 0.37
C GLN A 54 -11.21 -5.58 0.94
N LEU A 55 -11.20 -4.52 0.11
CA LEU A 55 -11.52 -3.16 0.56
C LEU A 55 -12.97 -3.07 1.07
N ILE A 56 -13.93 -3.59 0.31
CA ILE A 56 -15.35 -3.59 0.70
C ILE A 56 -15.51 -4.27 2.06
N SER A 57 -14.92 -5.45 2.24
CA SER A 57 -15.01 -6.21 3.49
C SER A 57 -14.44 -5.43 4.68
N LEU A 58 -13.28 -4.78 4.51
CA LEU A 58 -12.66 -3.97 5.53
C LEU A 58 -13.52 -2.74 5.88
N TYR A 59 -14.06 -2.06 4.85
CA TYR A 59 -14.86 -0.86 5.09
C TYR A 59 -16.25 -1.18 5.69
N ILE A 60 -16.84 -2.34 5.39
CA ILE A 60 -18.05 -2.81 6.09
C ILE A 60 -17.74 -2.96 7.59
N TRP A 61 -16.60 -3.52 7.95
CA TRP A 61 -16.20 -3.64 9.35
C TRP A 61 -15.95 -2.27 10.00
N TYR A 62 -15.28 -1.31 9.31
CA TYR A 62 -15.12 0.06 9.82
C TYR A 62 -16.45 0.75 10.06
N ILE A 63 -17.42 0.60 9.16
CA ILE A 63 -18.76 1.15 9.31
C ILE A 63 -19.44 0.55 10.56
N TRP A 64 -19.31 -0.77 10.74
CA TRP A 64 -19.88 -1.44 11.90
C TRP A 64 -19.31 -0.93 13.23
N GLN A 65 -18.01 -0.63 13.29
CA GLN A 65 -17.42 -0.07 14.52
C GLN A 65 -17.61 1.44 14.69
N GLY A 66 -18.46 2.09 13.89
CA GLY A 66 -18.76 3.53 14.00
C GLY A 66 -17.82 4.44 13.22
N PHE A 67 -17.02 3.87 12.29
CA PHE A 67 -16.13 4.60 11.38
C PHE A 67 -15.16 5.55 12.10
N PRO A 68 -14.21 5.06 12.91
CA PRO A 68 -13.27 5.88 13.65
C PRO A 68 -12.37 6.67 12.68
N LEU A 69 -12.49 8.00 12.67
CA LEU A 69 -11.81 8.87 11.67
C LEU A 69 -10.29 8.88 11.79
N ASP A 70 -9.75 8.43 12.89
CA ASP A 70 -8.30 8.32 13.13
C ASP A 70 -7.65 7.13 12.41
N ASP A 71 -8.45 6.12 11.95
CA ASP A 71 -7.94 4.92 11.29
C ASP A 71 -8.72 4.50 10.03
N SER A 72 -10.03 4.80 9.94
CA SER A 72 -10.89 4.30 8.87
C SER A 72 -10.79 5.05 7.55
N LEU A 73 -10.30 6.30 7.53
CA LEU A 73 -10.19 7.03 6.27
C LEU A 73 -9.22 6.33 5.30
N PRO A 74 -9.48 6.38 3.99
CA PRO A 74 -8.64 5.72 2.98
C PRO A 74 -7.33 6.47 2.71
N LEU A 75 -6.71 7.03 3.73
CA LEU A 75 -5.59 7.96 3.61
C LEU A 75 -4.22 7.35 3.89
N TYR A 76 -4.15 6.05 4.18
CA TYR A 76 -2.87 5.34 4.13
C TYR A 76 -2.39 5.24 2.68
N HIS A 77 -1.11 5.43 2.44
CA HIS A 77 -0.49 5.38 1.09
C HIS A 77 -0.94 4.15 0.29
N CYS A 78 -0.95 2.98 0.91
CA CYS A 78 -1.39 1.75 0.27
C CYS A 78 -2.88 1.77 -0.07
N ARG A 79 -3.76 2.27 0.81
CA ARG A 79 -5.20 2.38 0.53
C ARG A 79 -5.49 3.36 -0.59
N LEU A 80 -4.78 4.51 -0.63
CA LEU A 80 -4.87 5.47 -1.74
C LEU A 80 -4.44 4.82 -3.07
N ALA A 81 -3.34 4.06 -3.07
CA ALA A 81 -2.89 3.35 -4.25
C ALA A 81 -3.89 2.26 -4.69
N MET A 82 -4.47 1.50 -3.76
CA MET A 82 -5.53 0.52 -4.03
C MET A 82 -6.73 1.16 -4.73
N LEU A 83 -7.24 2.28 -4.18
CA LEU A 83 -8.36 3.00 -4.76
C LEU A 83 -8.01 3.62 -6.11
N ALA A 84 -6.82 4.20 -6.25
CA ALA A 84 -6.38 4.77 -7.51
C ALA A 84 -6.29 3.72 -8.63
N LEU A 85 -5.78 2.53 -8.34
CA LEU A 85 -5.70 1.42 -9.29
C LEU A 85 -7.08 0.91 -9.72
N LEU A 86 -8.06 0.93 -8.82
CA LEU A 86 -9.44 0.50 -9.10
C LEU A 86 -10.24 1.57 -9.85
N LEU A 87 -10.10 2.85 -9.49
CA LEU A 87 -11.06 3.88 -9.86
C LEU A 87 -10.54 4.88 -10.90
N LEU A 88 -9.23 5.14 -10.95
CA LEU A 88 -8.70 6.13 -11.89
C LEU A 88 -8.56 5.57 -13.30
N LYS A 89 -8.78 6.43 -14.28
CA LYS A 89 -8.41 6.17 -15.69
C LYS A 89 -6.88 6.18 -15.82
N ASP A 90 -6.38 5.52 -16.85
CA ASP A 90 -4.95 5.46 -17.13
C ASP A 90 -4.40 6.88 -17.33
N SER A 91 -3.34 7.20 -16.59
CA SER A 91 -2.77 8.54 -16.50
C SER A 91 -1.46 8.53 -15.72
N LYS A 92 -0.68 9.61 -15.81
CA LYS A 92 0.53 9.80 -14.99
C LYS A 92 0.24 9.79 -13.48
N VAL A 93 -0.94 10.26 -13.07
CA VAL A 93 -1.36 10.20 -11.66
C VAL A 93 -1.59 8.75 -11.21
N LYS A 94 -2.25 7.93 -12.03
CA LYS A 94 -2.40 6.50 -11.74
C LYS A 94 -1.06 5.78 -11.75
N THR A 95 -0.12 6.15 -12.64
CA THR A 95 1.27 5.65 -12.63
C THR A 95 1.99 5.99 -11.32
N TYR A 96 1.82 7.21 -10.81
CA TYR A 96 2.34 7.59 -9.49
C TYR A 96 1.81 6.69 -8.38
N PHE A 97 0.50 6.48 -8.31
CA PHE A 97 -0.09 5.60 -7.31
C PHE A 97 0.29 4.12 -7.51
N ALA A 98 0.49 3.68 -8.74
CA ALA A 98 0.98 2.33 -9.01
C ALA A 98 2.44 2.13 -8.53
N LEU A 99 3.32 3.10 -8.73
CA LEU A 99 4.68 3.07 -8.16
C LEU A 99 4.64 3.06 -6.63
N MET A 100 3.82 3.92 -6.04
CA MET A 100 3.61 3.96 -4.59
C MET A 100 3.03 2.64 -4.05
N GLY A 101 2.10 2.04 -4.78
CA GLY A 101 1.50 0.75 -4.44
C GLY A 101 2.48 -0.41 -4.55
N LEU A 102 3.35 -0.41 -5.56
CA LEU A 102 4.40 -1.43 -5.72
C LEU A 102 5.39 -1.37 -4.54
N VAL A 103 5.88 -0.18 -4.21
CA VAL A 103 6.78 0.04 -3.06
C VAL A 103 6.06 -0.29 -1.76
N GLY A 104 4.89 0.30 -1.53
CA GLY A 104 4.15 0.14 -0.28
C GLY A 104 3.69 -1.30 -0.04
N GLY A 105 3.17 -1.98 -1.07
CA GLY A 105 2.78 -3.38 -0.99
C GLY A 105 3.95 -4.31 -0.65
N SER A 106 5.12 -4.07 -1.26
CA SER A 106 6.33 -4.83 -0.96
C SER A 106 6.83 -4.56 0.47
N CYS A 107 6.98 -3.29 0.85
CA CYS A 107 7.46 -2.92 2.18
C CYS A 107 6.53 -3.41 3.30
N ALA A 108 5.22 -3.36 3.09
CA ALA A 108 4.25 -3.82 4.07
C ALA A 108 4.34 -5.32 4.37
N ILE A 109 4.66 -6.15 3.37
CA ILE A 109 4.87 -7.59 3.58
C ILE A 109 6.26 -7.90 4.15
N ILE A 110 7.30 -7.11 3.76
CA ILE A 110 8.65 -7.25 4.29
C ILE A 110 8.72 -6.81 5.76
N HIS A 111 7.98 -5.77 6.14
CA HIS A 111 7.91 -5.30 7.52
C HIS A 111 6.46 -5.08 7.94
N PRO A 112 5.73 -6.17 8.27
CA PRO A 112 4.32 -6.09 8.56
C PRO A 112 4.02 -5.39 9.88
N ILE A 113 3.15 -4.39 9.82
CA ILE A 113 2.62 -3.66 10.98
C ILE A 113 1.12 -3.93 11.01
N PHE A 114 0.71 -4.89 11.84
CA PHE A 114 -0.71 -5.25 12.00
C PHE A 114 -1.40 -4.36 13.02
N ASP A 115 -2.70 -4.22 12.83
CA ASP A 115 -3.58 -3.61 13.83
C ASP A 115 -3.61 -4.45 15.13
N PRO A 116 -3.91 -3.82 16.27
CA PRO A 116 -3.85 -4.45 17.59
C PRO A 116 -5.05 -5.39 17.85
N TYR A 117 -5.18 -6.44 17.06
CA TYR A 117 -6.21 -7.48 17.20
C TYR A 117 -5.58 -8.87 17.11
N ASN A 118 -6.10 -9.83 17.88
CA ASN A 118 -5.65 -11.21 17.82
C ASN A 118 -5.92 -11.83 16.44
N PHE A 119 -4.96 -12.61 15.93
CA PHE A 119 -5.15 -13.35 14.68
C PHE A 119 -5.99 -14.63 14.93
N PRO A 120 -6.94 -14.97 14.01
CA PRO A 120 -7.31 -14.27 12.78
C PRO A 120 -8.32 -13.13 13.01
N HIS A 121 -8.03 -11.95 12.48
CA HIS A 121 -8.92 -10.80 12.49
C HIS A 121 -9.12 -10.25 11.09
N ILE A 122 -10.28 -9.62 10.81
CA ILE A 122 -10.59 -9.08 9.48
C ILE A 122 -9.53 -8.07 8.99
N SER A 123 -9.00 -7.24 9.87
CA SER A 123 -7.97 -6.27 9.51
C SER A 123 -6.65 -6.95 9.14
N SER A 124 -6.24 -8.00 9.87
CA SER A 124 -5.01 -8.75 9.57
C SER A 124 -5.12 -9.53 8.25
N ILE A 125 -6.27 -10.16 7.99
CA ILE A 125 -6.54 -10.85 6.72
C ILE A 125 -6.58 -9.83 5.57
N SER A 126 -7.27 -8.71 5.79
CA SER A 126 -7.34 -7.60 4.84
C SER A 126 -5.96 -7.00 4.55
N PHE A 127 -5.11 -6.86 5.58
CA PHE A 127 -3.73 -6.42 5.42
C PHE A 127 -2.96 -7.33 4.47
N ILE A 128 -2.93 -8.64 4.74
CA ILE A 128 -2.16 -9.60 3.95
C ILE A 128 -2.68 -9.67 2.50
N ILE A 129 -3.98 -9.91 2.32
CA ILE A 129 -4.60 -10.05 0.99
C ILE A 129 -4.50 -8.73 0.22
N GLY A 130 -4.76 -7.61 0.90
CA GLY A 130 -4.75 -6.29 0.28
C GLY A 130 -3.38 -5.90 -0.25
N HIS A 131 -2.30 -6.16 0.49
CA HIS A 131 -0.95 -5.80 0.04
C HIS A 131 -0.43 -6.75 -1.05
N TYR A 132 -0.78 -8.04 -1.04
CA TYR A 132 -0.50 -8.91 -2.18
C TYR A 132 -1.26 -8.47 -3.44
N ALA A 133 -2.55 -8.18 -3.33
CA ALA A 133 -3.33 -7.70 -4.46
C ALA A 133 -2.81 -6.34 -4.97
N LEU A 134 -2.40 -5.46 -4.07
CA LEU A 134 -1.79 -4.17 -4.42
C LEU A 134 -0.48 -4.34 -5.19
N LEU A 135 0.41 -5.22 -4.74
CA LEU A 135 1.65 -5.56 -5.47
C LEU A 135 1.34 -6.01 -6.89
N VAL A 136 0.44 -7.01 -7.02
CA VAL A 136 0.09 -7.61 -8.32
C VAL A 136 -0.56 -6.57 -9.24
N ASN A 137 -1.54 -5.81 -8.75
CA ASN A 137 -2.23 -4.80 -9.53
C ASN A 137 -1.31 -3.65 -9.96
N SER A 138 -0.42 -3.21 -9.06
CA SER A 138 0.60 -2.19 -9.35
C SER A 138 1.55 -2.65 -10.44
N LEU A 139 2.13 -3.84 -10.29
CA LEU A 139 3.09 -4.39 -11.24
C LEU A 139 2.44 -4.66 -12.61
N ASN A 140 1.24 -5.26 -12.65
CA ASN A 140 0.47 -5.46 -13.87
C ASN A 140 0.16 -4.13 -14.59
N TYR A 141 -0.20 -3.08 -13.83
CA TYR A 141 -0.46 -1.77 -14.41
C TYR A 141 0.81 -1.15 -14.99
N LEU A 142 1.89 -1.11 -14.22
CA LEU A 142 3.17 -0.53 -14.64
C LEU A 142 3.75 -1.21 -15.87
N LEU A 143 3.83 -2.54 -15.89
CA LEU A 143 4.37 -3.29 -17.03
C LEU A 143 3.59 -3.10 -18.33
N ARG A 144 2.32 -2.69 -18.26
CA ARG A 144 1.47 -2.50 -19.44
C ARG A 144 1.36 -1.06 -19.92
N THR A 145 1.45 -0.12 -19.01
CA THR A 145 1.04 1.26 -19.30
C THR A 145 2.12 2.29 -19.06
N TYR A 146 3.28 1.90 -18.48
CA TYR A 146 4.33 2.83 -18.16
C TYR A 146 4.86 3.58 -19.41
N LYS A 147 5.05 2.87 -20.53
CA LYS A 147 5.49 3.49 -21.82
C LYS A 147 4.54 4.59 -22.32
N THR A 148 3.25 4.42 -22.11
CA THR A 148 2.24 5.40 -22.55
C THR A 148 2.00 6.54 -21.57
N HIS A 149 2.26 6.29 -20.29
CA HIS A 149 2.06 7.28 -19.21
C HIS A 149 3.31 7.39 -18.31
N PRO A 150 4.49 7.69 -18.89
CA PRO A 150 5.71 7.82 -18.10
C PRO A 150 5.62 9.00 -17.12
N ILE A 151 6.26 8.84 -15.97
CA ILE A 151 6.28 9.86 -14.93
C ILE A 151 7.71 10.39 -14.72
N SER A 152 7.87 11.72 -14.56
CA SER A 152 9.16 12.32 -14.25
C SER A 152 9.52 12.22 -12.77
N LYS A 153 10.82 12.24 -12.45
CA LYS A 153 11.30 12.30 -11.06
C LYS A 153 10.72 13.49 -10.30
N ASN A 154 10.65 14.66 -10.96
CA ASN A 154 10.09 15.88 -10.36
C ASN A 154 8.62 15.70 -9.98
N MET A 155 7.83 15.02 -10.83
CA MET A 155 6.43 14.74 -10.52
C MET A 155 6.30 13.78 -9.33
N ILE A 156 7.15 12.76 -9.21
CA ILE A 156 7.19 11.86 -8.05
C ILE A 156 7.47 12.68 -6.78
N VAL A 157 8.51 13.50 -6.80
CA VAL A 157 8.88 14.35 -5.65
C VAL A 157 7.73 15.27 -5.27
N THR A 158 7.22 16.05 -6.23
CA THR A 158 6.16 17.03 -5.96
C THR A 158 4.88 16.38 -5.42
N LEU A 159 4.40 15.31 -6.07
CA LEU A 159 3.17 14.63 -5.62
C LEU A 159 3.35 13.99 -4.23
N THR A 160 4.51 13.40 -3.93
CA THR A 160 4.75 12.80 -2.62
C THR A 160 4.81 13.85 -1.52
N LEU A 161 5.51 14.97 -1.75
CA LEU A 161 5.57 16.06 -0.78
C LEU A 161 4.19 16.68 -0.53
N LEU A 162 3.43 16.97 -1.59
CA LEU A 162 2.09 17.53 -1.46
C LEU A 162 1.12 16.55 -0.77
N LEU A 163 1.16 15.27 -1.15
CA LEU A 163 0.33 14.25 -0.51
C LEU A 163 0.63 14.16 0.99
N ASN A 164 1.91 14.01 1.36
CA ASN A 164 2.30 13.88 2.75
C ASN A 164 2.02 15.15 3.56
N LEU A 165 2.13 16.34 2.96
CA LEU A 165 1.71 17.58 3.60
C LEU A 165 0.20 17.58 3.89
N GLY A 166 -0.61 17.15 2.93
CA GLY A 166 -2.05 16.96 3.14
C GLY A 166 -2.35 15.95 4.26
N LEU A 167 -1.63 14.83 4.30
CA LEU A 167 -1.77 13.84 5.37
C LEU A 167 -1.38 14.37 6.75
N VAL A 168 -0.35 15.21 6.85
CA VAL A 168 0.02 15.89 8.11
C VAL A 168 -1.15 16.76 8.60
N VAL A 169 -1.75 17.53 7.69
CA VAL A 169 -2.91 18.37 8.03
C VAL A 169 -4.09 17.51 8.51
N VAL A 170 -4.45 16.47 7.77
CA VAL A 170 -5.55 15.57 8.16
C VAL A 170 -5.27 14.90 9.50
N ASN A 171 -4.07 14.36 9.71
CA ASN A 171 -3.67 13.73 10.99
C ASN A 171 -3.81 14.68 12.19
N HIS A 172 -3.59 15.98 11.98
CA HIS A 172 -3.80 16.96 13.03
C HIS A 172 -5.27 17.07 13.44
N PHE A 173 -6.20 17.09 12.47
CA PHE A 173 -7.63 17.26 12.76
C PHE A 173 -8.31 15.98 13.26
N VAL A 174 -7.94 14.81 12.73
CA VAL A 174 -8.60 13.55 13.08
C VAL A 174 -7.85 12.74 14.13
N ASN A 175 -6.72 13.24 14.62
CA ASN A 175 -5.84 12.55 15.57
C ASN A 175 -5.26 11.22 15.05
N GLY A 176 -5.21 11.04 13.71
CA GLY A 176 -4.78 9.82 13.03
C GLY A 176 -3.28 9.70 12.85
N ASN A 177 -2.87 8.56 12.28
CA ASN A 177 -1.48 8.28 11.88
C ASN A 177 -1.36 7.92 10.39
N TYR A 178 -2.14 8.58 9.54
CA TYR A 178 -2.09 8.35 8.10
C TYR A 178 -0.71 8.62 7.53
N GLY A 179 -0.25 7.71 6.67
CA GLY A 179 1.09 7.77 6.10
C GLY A 179 2.24 7.54 7.10
N LEU A 180 1.96 7.08 8.34
CA LEU A 180 2.95 6.88 9.41
C LEU A 180 3.71 8.16 9.77
N LEU A 181 3.08 9.32 9.59
CA LEU A 181 3.71 10.63 9.77
C LEU A 181 3.70 11.11 11.23
N ARG A 182 2.77 10.61 12.05
CA ARG A 182 2.68 10.97 13.47
C ARG A 182 3.51 10.03 14.35
N HIS A 183 3.34 8.72 14.14
CA HIS A 183 4.09 7.66 14.81
C HIS A 183 4.90 6.90 13.76
N THR A 184 6.05 7.47 13.40
CA THR A 184 6.92 6.92 12.36
C THR A 184 7.75 5.79 12.95
N PRO A 185 7.75 4.57 12.37
CA PRO A 185 8.66 3.50 12.78
C PRO A 185 10.11 3.97 12.73
N PHE A 186 10.94 3.45 13.63
CA PHE A 186 12.39 3.73 13.77
C PHE A 186 12.77 5.13 14.27
N ILE A 187 11.88 6.15 14.19
CA ILE A 187 12.14 7.52 14.67
C ILE A 187 10.93 8.09 15.43
N PRO A 188 10.34 7.35 16.40
CA PRO A 188 9.09 7.76 17.05
C PRO A 188 9.18 9.09 17.79
N GLU A 189 10.34 9.41 18.37
CA GLU A 189 10.60 10.62 19.17
C GLU A 189 11.02 11.85 18.33
N ALA A 190 11.21 11.68 17.00
CA ALA A 190 11.65 12.77 16.14
C ALA A 190 10.55 13.84 15.99
N TRP A 191 10.95 15.08 15.72
CA TRP A 191 10.04 16.17 15.40
C TRP A 191 9.28 15.90 14.11
N LEU A 192 8.05 16.41 14.03
CA LEU A 192 7.18 16.23 12.87
C LEU A 192 7.84 16.58 11.51
N PRO A 193 8.61 17.68 11.36
CA PRO A 193 9.32 17.96 10.12
C PRO A 193 10.33 16.86 9.73
N ILE A 194 11.03 16.28 10.72
CA ILE A 194 11.98 15.19 10.48
C ILE A 194 11.24 13.94 10.03
N LYS A 195 10.14 13.58 10.69
CA LYS A 195 9.27 12.46 10.28
C LYS A 195 8.74 12.65 8.85
N TYR A 196 8.23 13.85 8.55
CA TYR A 196 7.73 14.20 7.22
C TYR A 196 8.82 14.05 6.14
N LEU A 197 10.02 14.58 6.38
CA LEU A 197 11.13 14.46 5.44
C LEU A 197 11.62 13.02 5.29
N ALA A 198 11.70 12.26 6.40
CA ALA A 198 12.14 10.88 6.39
C ALA A 198 11.17 9.98 5.62
N VAL A 199 9.87 10.03 5.94
CA VAL A 199 8.84 9.24 5.25
C VAL A 199 8.76 9.63 3.77
N SER A 200 8.73 10.93 3.46
CA SER A 200 8.70 11.40 2.08
C SER A 200 9.96 10.99 1.32
N GLY A 201 11.14 11.16 1.92
CA GLY A 201 12.43 10.84 1.31
C GLY A 201 12.57 9.35 0.99
N VAL A 202 12.22 8.47 1.94
CA VAL A 202 12.24 7.02 1.72
C VAL A 202 11.29 6.61 0.61
N LEU A 203 10.05 7.12 0.63
CA LEU A 203 9.05 6.80 -0.38
C LEU A 203 9.49 7.29 -1.78
N ILE A 204 9.98 8.54 -1.89
CA ILE A 204 10.51 9.10 -3.14
C ILE A 204 11.68 8.26 -3.66
N PHE A 205 12.64 7.95 -2.79
CA PHE A 205 13.83 7.17 -3.15
C PHE A 205 13.46 5.81 -3.72
N LEU A 206 12.61 5.06 -3.03
CA LEU A 206 12.18 3.74 -3.48
C LEU A 206 11.36 3.80 -4.78
N MET A 207 10.46 4.79 -4.93
CA MET A 207 9.71 4.96 -6.19
C MET A 207 10.63 5.33 -7.36
N ILE A 208 11.67 6.14 -7.15
CA ILE A 208 12.64 6.48 -8.20
C ILE A 208 13.47 5.24 -8.59
N ILE A 209 13.86 4.39 -7.64
CA ILE A 209 14.52 3.11 -7.95
C ILE A 209 13.62 2.24 -8.84
N MET A 210 12.35 2.05 -8.45
CA MET A 210 11.40 1.25 -9.24
C MET A 210 11.17 1.85 -10.63
N LYS A 211 11.02 3.18 -10.71
CA LYS A 211 10.92 3.90 -11.98
C LYS A 211 12.14 3.63 -12.88
N ASN A 212 13.34 3.83 -12.36
CA ASN A 212 14.58 3.62 -13.14
C ASN A 212 14.71 2.13 -13.59
N GLY A 213 14.29 1.19 -12.74
CA GLY A 213 14.23 -0.23 -13.11
C GLY A 213 13.29 -0.48 -14.28
N LEU A 214 12.08 0.09 -14.26
CA LEU A 214 11.13 -0.04 -15.37
C LEU A 214 11.69 0.55 -16.67
N GLU A 215 12.32 1.72 -16.62
CA GLU A 215 12.91 2.37 -17.80
C GLU A 215 14.05 1.54 -18.38
N TYR A 216 14.93 1.01 -17.54
CA TYR A 216 16.03 0.13 -17.98
C TYR A 216 15.53 -1.12 -18.71
N PHE A 217 14.44 -1.73 -18.20
CA PHE A 217 13.85 -2.90 -18.88
C PHE A 217 13.16 -2.51 -20.19
N ASP A 218 12.49 -1.37 -20.24
CA ASP A 218 11.81 -0.87 -21.42
C ASP A 218 12.77 -0.51 -22.58
N GLU A 219 14.01 -0.09 -22.26
CA GLU A 219 15.04 0.21 -23.26
C GLU A 219 15.73 -1.06 -23.80
N LYS A 220 15.73 -2.15 -23.01
CA LYS A 220 16.48 -3.36 -23.35
C LYS A 220 15.65 -4.42 -24.08
N TYR A 221 14.33 -4.38 -23.92
CA TYR A 221 13.39 -5.35 -24.49
C TYR A 221 12.21 -4.66 -25.18
#